data_f82ebb62d7eb3839a7f1f65242c895e7
#
_entry.id   f82ebb62d7eb3839a7f1f65242c895e7
#
_cell.length_a   1.000
_cell.length_b   1.000
_cell.length_c   1.000
_cell.angle_alpha   90.00
_cell.angle_beta   90.00
_cell.angle_gamma   90.00
#
_symmetry.space_group_name_H-M   'P 1'
#
loop_
_entity.id
_entity.type
_entity.pdbx_description
1 polymer ?
#
loop_
_entity_poly.entity_id
_entity_poly.type
_entity_poly.pdbx_seq_one_letter_code
_entity_poly.pdbx_strand_id
1 'polypeptide(L)'
;GLLPAQTFETLDSFVNDNGFLVFYIAALITGSLFNIDRNLLLRATVKLLPVAVCSLFVGILLSGLFGVLLGEGFWGGILYVGVPMTSGGMTAGTVPLSAIYSEALGVDAGEVLTKMAPATVLGNCVAIVFGALLNNLGKSRPALTGNGMLVNDGKPVRQMPPMKPTFASLGTGMLIAFAFYQLGALCNHFISVIPTYAW
;
A
#
# COMPACT_ATOMS: atom_id res chain seq x y z
N GLY A 1 -16.26 -24.19 11.37
CA GLY A 1 -15.58 -23.74 10.17
C GLY A 1 -15.18 -24.90 9.27
N LEU A 2 -14.98 -24.63 7.99
CA LEU A 2 -14.60 -25.64 6.98
C LEU A 2 -13.16 -26.15 7.13
N LEU A 3 -12.31 -25.41 7.84
CA LEU A 3 -10.90 -25.74 8.04
C LEU A 3 -10.60 -25.95 9.54
N PRO A 4 -9.73 -26.92 9.89
CA PRO A 4 -9.24 -27.12 11.25
C PRO A 4 -8.49 -25.89 11.79
N ALA A 5 -8.55 -25.64 13.09
CA ALA A 5 -7.84 -24.52 13.74
C ALA A 5 -6.32 -24.56 13.48
N GLN A 6 -5.73 -25.75 13.51
CA GLN A 6 -4.30 -25.97 13.21
C GLN A 6 -3.89 -25.48 11.82
N THR A 7 -4.80 -25.53 10.81
CA THR A 7 -4.51 -25.04 9.46
C THR A 7 -4.37 -23.52 9.46
N PHE A 8 -5.19 -22.81 10.25
CA PHE A 8 -5.09 -21.36 10.37
C PHE A 8 -3.80 -20.95 11.08
N GLU A 9 -3.43 -21.62 12.16
CA GLU A 9 -2.16 -21.37 12.87
C GLU A 9 -0.94 -21.61 11.97
N THR A 10 -0.95 -22.72 11.22
CA THR A 10 0.15 -23.03 10.28
C THR A 10 0.25 -22.01 9.16
N LEU A 11 -0.89 -21.56 8.59
CA LEU A 11 -0.91 -20.53 7.57
C LEU A 11 -0.46 -19.18 8.11
N ASP A 12 -0.90 -18.81 9.29
CA ASP A 12 -0.53 -17.55 9.93
C ASP A 12 0.97 -17.52 10.23
N SER A 13 1.50 -18.58 10.81
CA SER A 13 2.94 -18.73 11.07
C SER A 13 3.75 -18.68 9.76
N PHE A 14 3.30 -19.35 8.69
CA PHE A 14 3.99 -19.28 7.40
C PHE A 14 3.98 -17.87 6.82
N VAL A 15 2.85 -17.19 6.85
CA VAL A 15 2.67 -15.87 6.23
C VAL A 15 3.37 -14.78 7.02
N ASN A 16 3.22 -14.78 8.34
CA ASN A 16 3.67 -13.70 9.22
C ASN A 16 5.02 -14.02 9.90
N ASP A 17 5.12 -15.14 10.65
CA ASP A 17 6.30 -15.44 11.45
C ASP A 17 7.54 -15.78 10.59
N ASN A 18 7.33 -16.51 9.48
CA ASN A 18 8.42 -16.85 8.54
C ASN A 18 8.76 -15.71 7.56
N GLY A 19 8.12 -14.55 7.69
CA GLY A 19 8.42 -13.37 6.87
C GLY A 19 8.02 -13.48 5.40
N PHE A 20 7.21 -14.48 5.02
CA PHE A 20 6.79 -14.67 3.63
C PHE A 20 6.07 -13.45 3.07
N LEU A 21 5.17 -12.84 3.85
CA LEU A 21 4.42 -11.66 3.44
C LEU A 21 5.35 -10.47 3.16
N VAL A 22 6.31 -10.24 4.04
CA VAL A 22 7.29 -9.13 3.89
C VAL A 22 8.15 -9.34 2.66
N PHE A 23 8.64 -10.56 2.45
CA PHE A 23 9.38 -10.93 1.24
C PHE A 23 8.53 -10.75 -0.04
N TYR A 24 7.28 -11.20 -0.02
CA TYR A 24 6.36 -11.08 -1.15
C TYR A 24 6.09 -9.62 -1.52
N ILE A 25 5.85 -8.76 -0.53
CA ILE A 25 5.68 -7.31 -0.73
C ILE A 25 6.95 -6.70 -1.33
N ALA A 26 8.12 -7.01 -0.77
CA ALA A 26 9.39 -6.52 -1.29
C ALA A 26 9.63 -6.96 -2.74
N ALA A 27 9.31 -8.21 -3.08
CA ALA A 27 9.42 -8.74 -4.44
C ALA A 27 8.48 -8.03 -5.43
N LEU A 28 7.23 -7.75 -5.03
CA LEU A 28 6.27 -7.02 -5.86
C LEU A 28 6.72 -5.57 -6.11
N ILE A 29 7.20 -4.87 -5.08
CA ILE A 29 7.70 -3.49 -5.21
C ILE A 29 8.90 -3.46 -6.14
N THR A 30 9.89 -4.33 -5.90
CA THR A 30 11.09 -4.45 -6.73
C THR A 30 10.73 -4.75 -8.19
N GLY A 31 9.87 -5.75 -8.43
CA GLY A 31 9.42 -6.12 -9.76
C GLY A 31 8.69 -5.00 -10.49
N SER A 32 7.87 -4.23 -9.79
CA SER A 32 7.15 -3.08 -10.37
C SER A 32 8.10 -1.96 -10.78
N LEU A 33 9.09 -1.64 -9.95
CA LEU A 33 10.05 -0.57 -10.22
C LEU A 33 10.96 -0.89 -11.42
N PHE A 34 11.41 -2.13 -11.56
CA PHE A 34 12.25 -2.54 -12.69
C PHE A 34 11.52 -2.56 -14.04
N ASN A 35 10.20 -2.71 -14.02
CA ASN A 35 9.39 -2.70 -15.24
C ASN A 35 9.02 -1.29 -15.75
N ILE A 36 9.29 -0.24 -14.98
CA ILE A 36 8.93 1.13 -15.34
C ILE A 36 10.16 1.85 -15.93
N ASP A 37 9.98 2.52 -17.06
CA ASP A 37 11.01 3.42 -17.61
C ASP A 37 11.32 4.53 -16.58
N ARG A 38 12.60 4.65 -16.22
CA ARG A 38 13.07 5.62 -15.21
C ARG A 38 12.62 7.06 -15.52
N ASN A 39 12.69 7.45 -16.78
CA ASN A 39 12.28 8.80 -17.21
C ASN A 39 10.77 8.99 -17.08
N LEU A 40 10.00 7.94 -17.38
CA LEU A 40 8.55 7.94 -17.18
C LEU A 40 8.21 8.02 -15.70
N LEU A 41 8.90 7.24 -14.85
CA LEU A 41 8.71 7.26 -13.41
C LEU A 41 8.95 8.65 -12.83
N LEU A 42 10.08 9.28 -13.13
CA LEU A 42 10.40 10.62 -12.64
C LEU A 42 9.38 11.68 -13.09
N ARG A 43 8.96 11.63 -14.37
CA ARG A 43 7.95 12.57 -14.90
C ARG A 43 6.57 12.32 -14.28
N ALA A 44 6.19 11.07 -14.10
CA ALA A 44 4.94 10.72 -13.45
C ALA A 44 4.92 11.16 -11.98
N THR A 45 6.02 10.92 -11.25
CA THR A 45 6.14 11.33 -9.86
C THR A 45 5.98 12.83 -9.69
N VAL A 46 6.67 13.65 -10.47
CA VAL A 46 6.58 15.12 -10.40
C VAL A 46 5.14 15.61 -10.64
N LYS A 47 4.40 14.98 -11.55
CA LYS A 47 3.02 15.38 -11.87
C LYS A 47 1.98 14.82 -10.91
N LEU A 48 2.16 13.57 -10.44
CA LEU A 48 1.18 12.88 -9.59
C LEU A 48 1.37 13.18 -8.11
N LEU A 49 2.62 13.41 -7.66
CA LEU A 49 2.92 13.65 -6.25
C LEU A 49 2.13 14.84 -5.66
N PRO A 50 2.05 16.02 -6.31
CA PRO A 50 1.27 17.12 -5.76
C PRO A 50 -0.21 16.77 -5.60
N VAL A 51 -0.79 16.07 -6.59
CA VAL A 51 -2.20 15.64 -6.54
C VAL A 51 -2.42 14.63 -5.44
N ALA A 52 -1.50 13.66 -5.29
CA ALA A 52 -1.56 12.65 -4.23
C ALA A 52 -1.48 13.31 -2.84
N VAL A 53 -0.54 14.23 -2.64
CA VAL A 53 -0.39 14.96 -1.37
C VAL A 53 -1.63 15.79 -1.07
N CYS A 54 -2.16 16.54 -2.04
CA CYS A 54 -3.40 17.31 -1.85
C CYS A 54 -4.59 16.41 -1.51
N SER A 55 -4.75 15.28 -2.20
CA SER A 55 -5.85 14.34 -1.93
C SER A 55 -5.75 13.71 -0.55
N LEU A 56 -4.54 13.40 -0.11
CA LEU A 56 -4.27 12.88 1.24
C LEU A 56 -4.63 13.91 2.31
N PHE A 57 -4.21 15.16 2.16
CA PHE A 57 -4.58 16.24 3.08
C PHE A 57 -6.09 16.45 3.16
N VAL A 58 -6.76 16.51 2.01
CA VAL A 58 -8.23 16.66 1.95
C VAL A 58 -8.91 15.46 2.60
N GLY A 59 -8.44 14.24 2.34
CA GLY A 59 -8.99 13.02 2.95
C GLY A 59 -8.87 13.01 4.47
N ILE A 60 -7.71 13.39 5.02
CA ILE A 60 -7.47 13.48 6.46
C ILE A 60 -8.35 14.58 7.09
N LEU A 61 -8.44 15.75 6.47
CA LEU A 61 -9.30 16.82 6.97
C LEU A 61 -10.77 16.43 6.99
N LEU A 62 -11.26 15.81 5.91
CA LEU A 62 -12.63 15.31 5.84
C LEU A 62 -12.90 14.25 6.90
N SER A 63 -11.97 13.32 7.15
CA SER A 63 -12.15 12.32 8.21
C SER A 63 -12.26 12.95 9.59
N GLY A 64 -11.50 14.02 9.87
CA GLY A 64 -11.62 14.81 11.10
C GLY A 64 -12.98 15.50 11.23
N LEU A 65 -13.48 16.12 10.14
CA LEU A 65 -14.79 16.76 10.13
C LEU A 65 -15.92 15.75 10.35
N PHE A 66 -15.88 14.60 9.69
CA PHE A 66 -16.85 13.51 9.91
C PHE A 66 -16.73 12.94 11.34
N GLY A 67 -15.52 12.86 11.91
CA GLY A 67 -15.33 12.48 13.32
C GLY A 67 -16.09 13.40 14.28
N VAL A 68 -16.09 14.71 14.04
CA VAL A 68 -16.88 15.67 14.84
C VAL A 68 -18.39 15.41 14.67
N LEU A 69 -18.85 15.17 13.44
CA LEU A 69 -20.26 14.90 13.17
C LEU A 69 -20.78 13.61 13.83
N LEU A 70 -19.90 12.61 13.95
CA LEU A 70 -20.23 11.31 14.57
C LEU A 70 -20.00 11.29 16.09
N GLY A 71 -19.48 12.37 16.68
CA GLY A 71 -19.26 12.46 18.12
C GLY A 71 -17.91 11.93 18.62
N GLU A 72 -17.06 11.43 17.73
CA GLU A 72 -15.70 10.92 18.05
C GLU A 72 -14.67 12.06 18.21
N GLY A 73 -15.06 13.29 17.88
CA GLY A 73 -14.18 14.45 17.86
C GLY A 73 -13.26 14.51 16.64
N PHE A 74 -12.70 15.68 16.40
CA PHE A 74 -11.85 15.94 15.22
C PHE A 74 -10.61 15.03 15.17
N TRP A 75 -9.90 14.93 16.28
CA TRP A 75 -8.71 14.09 16.39
C TRP A 75 -9.02 12.59 16.35
N GLY A 76 -10.17 12.17 16.92
CA GLY A 76 -10.64 10.80 16.83
C GLY A 76 -10.88 10.37 15.37
N GLY A 77 -11.54 11.21 14.58
CA GLY A 77 -11.74 10.98 13.15
C GLY A 77 -10.43 10.90 12.37
N ILE A 78 -9.46 11.75 12.68
CA ILE A 78 -8.14 11.71 12.04
C ILE A 78 -7.38 10.44 12.44
N LEU A 79 -7.20 10.19 13.73
CA LEU A 79 -6.31 9.14 14.25
C LEU A 79 -6.86 7.73 13.99
N TYR A 80 -8.16 7.51 14.18
CA TYR A 80 -8.75 6.17 14.06
C TYR A 80 -9.36 5.87 12.69
N VAL A 81 -9.57 6.88 11.85
CA VAL A 81 -10.16 6.69 10.51
C VAL A 81 -9.22 7.19 9.41
N GLY A 82 -8.87 8.46 9.40
CA GLY A 82 -8.12 9.09 8.31
C GLY A 82 -6.73 8.50 8.11
N VAL A 83 -5.94 8.43 9.16
CA VAL A 83 -4.57 7.92 9.11
C VAL A 83 -4.53 6.42 8.77
N PRO A 84 -5.34 5.54 9.40
CA PRO A 84 -5.36 4.13 9.02
C PRO A 84 -5.77 3.87 7.57
N MET A 85 -6.77 4.59 7.06
CA MET A 85 -7.19 4.45 5.66
C MET A 85 -6.10 4.81 4.65
N THR A 86 -5.22 5.73 5.02
CA THR A 86 -4.12 6.23 4.15
C THR A 86 -2.80 5.50 4.38
N SER A 87 -2.71 4.63 5.39
CA SER A 87 -1.46 4.00 5.83
C SER A 87 -0.95 2.84 4.95
N GLY A 88 -1.66 2.46 3.90
CA GLY A 88 -1.21 1.40 2.99
C GLY A 88 -1.86 0.02 3.22
N GLY A 89 -2.99 -0.01 3.91
CA GLY A 89 -3.78 -1.22 4.16
C GLY A 89 -3.58 -1.83 5.55
N MET A 90 -4.17 -3.01 5.77
CA MET A 90 -4.22 -3.61 7.11
C MET A 90 -2.83 -3.98 7.62
N THR A 91 -2.12 -4.82 6.91
CA THR A 91 -0.87 -5.44 7.37
C THR A 91 0.31 -4.48 7.36
N ALA A 92 0.46 -3.69 6.29
CA ALA A 92 1.58 -2.79 6.12
C ALA A 92 1.41 -1.43 6.83
N GLY A 93 0.17 -1.07 7.15
CA GLY A 93 -0.16 0.22 7.74
C GLY A 93 -0.88 0.12 9.09
N THR A 94 -2.11 -0.41 9.10
CA THR A 94 -2.97 -0.34 10.30
C THR A 94 -2.40 -1.14 11.49
N VAL A 95 -1.83 -2.32 11.26
CA VAL A 95 -1.23 -3.14 12.32
C VAL A 95 0.00 -2.46 12.94
N PRO A 96 1.03 -2.04 12.19
CA PRO A 96 2.14 -1.29 12.76
C PRO A 96 1.71 0.00 13.46
N LEU A 97 0.72 0.70 12.88
CA LEU A 97 0.20 1.93 13.46
C LEU A 97 -0.51 1.69 14.80
N SER A 98 -1.24 0.57 14.94
CA SER A 98 -1.87 0.20 16.21
C SER A 98 -0.84 -0.07 17.32
N ALA A 99 0.31 -0.65 16.98
CA ALA A 99 1.41 -0.83 17.93
C ALA A 99 2.02 0.50 18.39
N ILE A 100 2.24 1.44 17.45
CA ILE A 100 2.73 2.78 17.76
C ILE A 100 1.74 3.54 18.66
N TYR A 101 0.45 3.45 18.38
CA TYR A 101 -0.57 4.10 19.19
C TYR A 101 -0.71 3.45 20.57
N SER A 102 -0.58 2.14 20.66
CA SER A 102 -0.53 1.40 21.93
C SER A 102 0.57 1.92 22.85
N GLU A 103 1.77 2.06 22.31
CA GLU A 103 2.92 2.59 23.05
C GLU A 103 2.71 4.05 23.46
N ALA A 104 2.21 4.89 22.55
CA ALA A 104 2.01 6.32 22.80
C ALA A 104 0.87 6.63 23.76
N LEU A 105 -0.22 5.85 23.74
CA LEU A 105 -1.43 6.07 24.53
C LEU A 105 -1.50 5.21 25.79
N GLY A 106 -0.62 4.22 25.94
CA GLY A 106 -0.62 3.28 27.06
C GLY A 106 -1.84 2.35 27.09
N VAL A 107 -2.41 2.03 25.91
CA VAL A 107 -3.58 1.14 25.75
C VAL A 107 -3.19 -0.13 25.00
N ASP A 108 -4.00 -1.18 25.08
CA ASP A 108 -3.73 -2.43 24.35
C ASP A 108 -3.77 -2.26 22.83
N ALA A 109 -2.78 -2.83 22.13
CA ALA A 109 -2.67 -2.72 20.67
C ALA A 109 -3.86 -3.38 19.94
N GLY A 110 -4.42 -4.44 20.50
CA GLY A 110 -5.60 -5.13 19.97
C GLY A 110 -6.86 -4.26 20.08
N GLU A 111 -7.00 -3.47 21.15
CA GLU A 111 -8.11 -2.53 21.29
C GLU A 111 -8.01 -1.42 20.26
N VAL A 112 -6.81 -0.86 20.07
CA VAL A 112 -6.56 0.16 19.05
C VAL A 112 -6.83 -0.39 17.66
N LEU A 113 -6.31 -1.58 17.36
CA LEU A 113 -6.50 -2.25 16.08
C LEU A 113 -7.99 -2.50 15.78
N THR A 114 -8.75 -2.92 16.78
CA THR A 114 -10.20 -3.15 16.65
C THR A 114 -10.96 -1.89 16.27
N LYS A 115 -10.52 -0.73 16.75
CA LYS A 115 -11.11 0.57 16.38
C LYS A 115 -10.73 1.02 14.96
N MET A 116 -9.50 0.72 14.53
CA MET A 116 -8.96 1.19 13.24
C MET A 116 -9.29 0.26 12.07
N ALA A 117 -9.37 -1.05 12.31
CA ALA A 117 -9.53 -2.07 11.27
C ALA A 117 -10.78 -1.88 10.40
N PRO A 118 -11.98 -1.59 10.95
CA PRO A 118 -13.18 -1.37 10.14
C PRO A 118 -13.02 -0.22 9.14
N ALA A 119 -12.38 0.88 9.55
CA ALA A 119 -12.15 2.03 8.67
C ALA A 119 -11.27 1.64 7.48
N THR A 120 -10.17 0.91 7.71
CA THR A 120 -9.26 0.45 6.66
C THR A 120 -9.94 -0.51 5.70
N VAL A 121 -10.70 -1.49 6.20
CA VAL A 121 -11.40 -2.47 5.36
C VAL A 121 -12.47 -1.80 4.52
N LEU A 122 -13.33 -1.00 5.14
CA LEU A 122 -14.39 -0.27 4.42
C LEU A 122 -13.80 0.72 3.41
N GLY A 123 -12.74 1.44 3.79
CA GLY A 123 -12.04 2.36 2.88
C GLY A 123 -11.50 1.66 1.64
N ASN A 124 -10.89 0.49 1.79
CA ASN A 124 -10.41 -0.31 0.67
C ASN A 124 -11.57 -0.80 -0.22
N CYS A 125 -12.68 -1.26 0.36
CA CYS A 125 -13.86 -1.66 -0.42
C CYS A 125 -14.42 -0.48 -1.22
N VAL A 126 -14.58 0.69 -0.60
CA VAL A 126 -15.05 1.90 -1.25
C VAL A 126 -14.10 2.32 -2.37
N ALA A 127 -12.79 2.30 -2.13
CA ALA A 127 -11.78 2.64 -3.13
C ALA A 127 -11.86 1.73 -4.37
N ILE A 128 -12.07 0.42 -4.18
CA ILE A 128 -12.24 -0.54 -5.29
C ILE A 128 -13.50 -0.19 -6.12
N VAL A 129 -14.62 0.07 -5.46
CA VAL A 129 -15.89 0.42 -6.14
C VAL A 129 -15.73 1.71 -6.92
N PHE A 130 -15.21 2.77 -6.29
CA PHE A 130 -14.99 4.05 -6.98
C PHE A 130 -13.95 3.95 -8.09
N GLY A 131 -12.90 3.15 -7.90
CA GLY A 131 -11.92 2.86 -8.96
C GLY A 131 -12.57 2.21 -10.19
N ALA A 132 -13.46 1.25 -9.97
CA ALA A 132 -14.22 0.62 -11.05
C ALA A 132 -15.18 1.60 -11.75
N LEU A 133 -15.86 2.46 -10.99
CA LEU A 133 -16.75 3.50 -11.54
C LEU A 133 -15.96 4.52 -12.37
N LEU A 134 -14.82 4.99 -11.87
CA LEU A 134 -13.94 5.90 -12.60
C LEU A 134 -13.39 5.27 -13.88
N ASN A 135 -13.02 3.99 -13.85
CA ASN A 135 -12.58 3.27 -15.04
C ASN A 135 -13.70 3.18 -16.10
N ASN A 136 -14.94 2.92 -15.68
CA ASN A 136 -16.08 2.92 -16.59
C ASN A 136 -16.38 4.31 -17.15
N LEU A 137 -16.27 5.35 -16.34
CA LEU A 137 -16.41 6.74 -16.77
C LEU A 137 -15.32 7.09 -17.80
N GLY A 138 -14.07 6.68 -17.56
CA GLY A 138 -12.96 6.86 -18.49
C GLY A 138 -13.19 6.17 -19.85
N LYS A 139 -13.77 4.96 -19.84
CA LYS A 139 -14.17 4.26 -21.07
C LYS A 139 -15.28 5.02 -21.85
N SER A 140 -16.22 5.62 -21.12
CA SER A 140 -17.32 6.39 -21.72
C SER A 140 -16.89 7.77 -22.22
N ARG A 141 -15.84 8.35 -21.63
CA ARG A 141 -15.32 9.66 -21.97
C ARG A 141 -13.79 9.62 -22.16
N PRO A 142 -13.31 9.22 -23.35
CA PRO A 142 -11.87 9.08 -23.62
C PRO A 142 -11.04 10.35 -23.39
N ALA A 143 -11.66 11.53 -23.48
CA ALA A 143 -10.99 12.81 -23.20
C ALA A 143 -10.58 12.97 -21.71
N LEU A 144 -11.20 12.23 -20.79
CA LEU A 144 -10.89 12.27 -19.36
C LEU A 144 -9.89 11.18 -18.94
N THR A 145 -9.48 10.32 -19.87
CA THR A 145 -8.55 9.21 -19.56
C THR A 145 -7.24 9.40 -20.31
N GLY A 146 -6.15 8.96 -19.69
CA GLY A 146 -4.84 8.90 -20.33
C GLY A 146 -4.66 7.72 -21.31
N ASN A 147 -5.72 6.95 -21.63
CA ASN A 147 -5.66 5.76 -22.48
C ASN A 147 -4.57 4.76 -22.05
N GLY A 148 -4.40 4.56 -20.73
CA GLY A 148 -3.37 3.69 -20.17
C GLY A 148 -1.98 4.33 -20.09
N MET A 149 -1.83 5.60 -20.49
CA MET A 149 -0.57 6.33 -20.33
C MET A 149 -0.55 7.07 -18.99
N LEU A 150 0.51 6.87 -18.22
CA LEU A 150 0.74 7.57 -16.95
C LEU A 150 0.92 9.08 -17.12
N VAL A 151 1.48 9.50 -18.24
CA VAL A 151 1.72 10.91 -18.57
C VAL A 151 1.47 11.10 -20.06
N ASN A 152 0.52 11.99 -20.39
CA ASN A 152 0.23 12.36 -21.77
C ASN A 152 1.03 13.63 -22.12
N ASP A 153 2.33 13.47 -22.39
CA ASP A 153 3.25 14.54 -22.78
C ASP A 153 3.74 14.44 -24.23
N GLY A 154 3.10 13.59 -25.02
CA GLY A 154 3.44 13.36 -26.42
C GLY A 154 4.77 12.64 -26.66
N LYS A 155 5.49 12.23 -25.60
CA LYS A 155 6.74 11.48 -25.74
C LYS A 155 6.45 10.00 -25.79
N PRO A 156 7.05 9.27 -26.73
CA PRO A 156 6.84 7.83 -26.81
C PRO A 156 7.33 7.15 -25.53
N VAL A 157 6.46 6.32 -24.95
CA VAL A 157 6.84 5.40 -23.87
C VAL A 157 7.62 4.26 -24.52
N ARG A 158 8.82 3.99 -24.03
CA ARG A 158 9.61 2.84 -24.48
C ARG A 158 8.86 1.57 -24.15
N GLN A 159 8.17 1.00 -25.12
CA GLN A 159 7.57 -0.32 -24.98
C GLN A 159 8.71 -1.34 -24.95
N MET A 160 8.92 -1.98 -23.82
CA MET A 160 9.81 -3.13 -23.77
C MET A 160 9.14 -4.28 -24.52
N PRO A 161 9.87 -4.98 -25.41
CA PRO A 161 9.31 -6.14 -26.07
C PRO A 161 8.88 -7.17 -25.01
N PRO A 162 7.75 -7.87 -25.23
CA PRO A 162 7.29 -8.89 -24.30
C PRO A 162 8.35 -9.99 -24.21
N MET A 163 9.00 -10.09 -23.06
CA MET A 163 9.97 -11.16 -22.79
C MET A 163 9.22 -12.43 -22.41
N LYS A 164 9.54 -13.52 -23.07
CA LYS A 164 9.04 -14.83 -22.65
C LYS A 164 9.75 -15.23 -21.36
N PRO A 165 9.01 -15.58 -20.29
CA PRO A 165 9.62 -16.01 -19.05
C PRO A 165 10.39 -17.31 -19.28
N THR A 166 11.67 -17.32 -18.92
CA THR A 166 12.54 -18.50 -18.91
C THR A 166 12.88 -18.85 -17.45
N PHE A 167 13.25 -20.10 -17.19
CA PHE A 167 13.69 -20.48 -15.83
C PHE A 167 14.86 -19.61 -15.34
N ALA A 168 15.78 -19.25 -16.24
CA ALA A 168 16.87 -18.35 -15.90
C ALA A 168 16.37 -16.94 -15.51
N SER A 169 15.41 -16.39 -16.25
CA SER A 169 14.85 -15.06 -15.94
C SER A 169 14.05 -15.06 -14.63
N LEU A 170 13.33 -16.14 -14.34
CA LEU A 170 12.62 -16.31 -13.05
C LEU A 170 13.61 -16.41 -11.90
N GLY A 171 14.67 -17.23 -12.04
CA GLY A 171 15.73 -17.35 -11.04
C GLY A 171 16.45 -16.01 -10.78
N THR A 172 16.78 -15.27 -11.83
CA THR A 172 17.39 -13.94 -11.71
C THR A 172 16.47 -12.96 -11.00
N GLY A 173 15.17 -12.94 -11.35
CA GLY A 173 14.18 -12.09 -10.67
C GLY A 173 14.07 -12.41 -9.18
N MET A 174 14.07 -13.70 -8.84
CA MET A 174 14.02 -14.16 -7.46
C MET A 174 15.29 -13.77 -6.67
N LEU A 175 16.47 -13.91 -7.27
CA LEU A 175 17.75 -13.49 -6.66
C LEU A 175 17.78 -11.97 -6.40
N ILE A 176 17.29 -11.18 -7.36
CA ILE A 176 17.19 -9.72 -7.20
C ILE A 176 16.21 -9.37 -6.07
N ALA A 177 15.05 -10.01 -6.01
CA ALA A 177 14.08 -9.79 -4.94
C ALA A 177 14.66 -10.13 -3.55
N PHE A 178 15.38 -11.25 -3.44
CA PHE A 178 16.08 -11.61 -2.21
C PHE A 178 17.19 -10.62 -1.84
N ALA A 179 17.97 -10.14 -2.81
CA ALA A 179 19.02 -9.16 -2.56
C ALA A 179 18.43 -7.85 -2.01
N PHE A 180 17.35 -7.32 -2.60
CA PHE A 180 16.69 -6.13 -2.10
C PHE A 180 16.02 -6.36 -0.74
N TYR A 181 15.41 -7.51 -0.51
CA TYR A 181 14.87 -7.87 0.80
C TYR A 181 15.96 -7.88 1.88
N GLN A 182 17.12 -8.47 1.61
CA GLN A 182 18.25 -8.48 2.55
C GLN A 182 18.85 -7.10 2.78
N LEU A 183 18.94 -6.27 1.73
CA LEU A 183 19.33 -4.87 1.88
C LEU A 183 18.34 -4.10 2.76
N GLY A 184 17.04 -4.28 2.54
CA GLY A 184 16.00 -3.70 3.38
C GLY A 184 16.09 -4.16 4.83
N ALA A 185 16.34 -5.45 5.08
CA ALA A 185 16.56 -5.99 6.43
C ALA A 185 17.80 -5.38 7.11
N LEU A 186 18.88 -5.20 6.34
CA LEU A 186 20.08 -4.54 6.82
C LEU A 186 19.83 -3.06 7.18
N CYS A 187 19.12 -2.33 6.32
CA CYS A 187 18.74 -0.94 6.60
C CYS A 187 17.84 -0.83 7.83
N ASN A 188 16.87 -1.74 7.97
CA ASN A 188 16.00 -1.80 9.14
C ASN A 188 16.75 -2.06 10.44
N HIS A 189 17.87 -2.79 10.40
CA HIS A 189 18.74 -2.99 11.57
C HIS A 189 19.34 -1.65 12.08
N PHE A 190 19.64 -0.71 11.18
CA PHE A 190 20.16 0.61 11.56
C PHE A 190 19.06 1.62 11.88
N ILE A 191 17.93 1.53 11.19
CA ILE A 191 16.79 2.46 11.35
C ILE A 191 15.52 1.61 11.47
N SER A 192 15.18 1.19 12.70
CA SER A 192 14.07 0.30 13.00
C SER A 192 12.67 0.91 12.85
N VAL A 193 12.59 2.24 12.69
CA VAL A 193 11.30 2.96 12.54
C VAL A 193 10.59 2.66 11.22
N ILE A 194 11.36 2.31 10.18
CA ILE A 194 10.81 2.04 8.85
C ILE A 194 10.81 0.52 8.60
N PRO A 195 9.67 -0.06 8.21
CA PRO A 195 9.57 -1.50 7.93
C PRO A 195 10.54 -1.96 6.83
N THR A 196 11.04 -3.19 6.93
CA THR A 196 12.03 -3.77 5.99
C THR A 196 11.64 -3.66 4.51
N TYR A 197 10.36 -3.78 4.18
CA TYR A 197 9.86 -3.70 2.79
C TYR A 197 9.75 -2.26 2.25
N ALA A 198 9.91 -1.26 3.08
CA ALA A 198 9.84 0.15 2.69
C ALA A 198 11.22 0.76 2.36
N TRP A 199 12.29 0.02 2.64
CA TRP A 199 13.66 0.31 2.23
C TRP A 199 13.92 -0.23 0.82
#